data_94c96a005b2540171eb1afef6df0b8bd
#
_entry.id   94c96a005b2540171eb1afef6df0b8bd
#
_cell.length_a   1.000
_cell.length_b   1.000
_cell.length_c   1.000
_cell.angle_alpha   90.00
_cell.angle_beta   90.00
_cell.angle_gamma   90.00
#
_symmetry.space_group_name_H-M   'P 1'
#
loop_
_entity.id
_entity.type
_entity.pdbx_description
1 polymer ?
#
loop_
_entity_poly.entity_id
_entity_poly.type
_entity_poly.pdbx_seq_one_letter_code
_entity_poly.pdbx_strand_id
1 'polypeptide(L)'
;PLYSSAASDVYKRQDAFKAAIGDRVAKAMKVKYAFQQLEELPAGFAVPEGRVKPWGTCHAVLAAKDLIDGPFAVINADDYYGPEAFRVMYDYLSTHEDGSYYDYCMVSYLLRNTVSENGSVARGVCVTDPDGTLHSVTERTRIETYENGVHFTEDGGESWTDLPGDTPVSMNLWGFGKSFLDEAEQR
;
A
#
# COMPACT_ATOMS: atom_id res chain seq x y z
N PRO A 1 -13.58 -4.12 5.66
CA PRO A 1 -12.48 -4.31 6.61
C PRO A 1 -11.18 -3.71 6.09
N LEU A 2 -10.41 -3.06 6.98
CA LEU A 2 -9.08 -2.55 6.67
C LEU A 2 -8.04 -3.58 7.12
N TYR A 3 -7.12 -3.94 6.23
CA TYR A 3 -6.02 -4.86 6.52
C TYR A 3 -4.71 -4.09 6.43
N SER A 4 -3.84 -4.23 7.43
CA SER A 4 -2.52 -3.62 7.47
C SER A 4 -1.46 -4.70 7.31
N SER A 5 -0.50 -4.50 6.41
CA SER A 5 0.65 -5.38 6.25
C SER A 5 1.91 -4.75 6.85
N ALA A 6 2.25 -5.11 8.09
CA ALA A 6 3.56 -4.82 8.67
C ALA A 6 4.38 -6.11 8.66
N ALA A 7 5.15 -6.33 7.60
CA ALA A 7 5.60 -7.66 7.25
C ALA A 7 6.88 -8.18 7.91
N SER A 8 7.79 -7.40 8.46
CA SER A 8 9.11 -7.94 8.79
C SER A 8 9.44 -8.17 10.27
N ASP A 9 8.88 -7.38 11.18
CA ASP A 9 9.21 -7.50 12.61
C ASP A 9 8.08 -8.06 13.48
N VAL A 10 6.87 -8.18 12.92
CA VAL A 10 5.67 -8.62 13.62
C VAL A 10 5.79 -10.08 14.05
N TYR A 11 6.45 -10.93 13.26
CA TYR A 11 6.62 -12.34 13.59
C TYR A 11 7.43 -12.57 14.90
N LYS A 12 8.43 -11.73 15.14
CA LYS A 12 9.26 -11.81 16.36
C LYS A 12 8.69 -11.02 17.54
N ARG A 13 7.68 -10.16 17.31
CA ARG A 13 7.12 -9.25 18.32
C ARG A 13 5.59 -9.25 18.34
N GLN A 14 4.97 -10.36 17.95
CA GLN A 14 3.51 -10.47 17.85
C GLN A 14 2.77 -10.04 19.11
N ASP A 15 3.21 -10.53 20.27
CA ASP A 15 2.56 -10.22 21.53
C ASP A 15 2.73 -8.75 21.92
N ALA A 16 3.92 -8.18 21.65
CA ALA A 16 4.17 -6.77 21.87
C ALA A 16 3.34 -5.88 20.93
N PHE A 17 3.17 -6.27 19.66
CA PHE A 17 2.32 -5.56 18.72
C PHE A 17 0.84 -5.63 19.11
N LYS A 18 0.34 -6.82 19.49
CA LYS A 18 -1.02 -7.00 19.98
C LYS A 18 -1.30 -6.12 21.21
N ALA A 19 -0.39 -6.13 22.18
CA ALA A 19 -0.53 -5.32 23.39
C ALA A 19 -0.47 -3.81 23.12
N ALA A 20 0.42 -3.38 22.22
CA ALA A 20 0.63 -1.96 21.96
C ALA A 20 -0.48 -1.33 21.08
N ILE A 21 -0.93 -2.03 20.05
CA ILE A 21 -1.84 -1.49 19.03
C ILE A 21 -3.11 -2.33 18.93
N GLY A 22 -2.99 -3.65 18.85
CA GLY A 22 -4.09 -4.56 18.59
C GLY A 22 -5.23 -4.43 19.60
N ASP A 23 -4.93 -4.38 20.87
CA ASP A 23 -5.92 -4.26 21.96
C ASP A 23 -6.66 -2.91 21.94
N ARG A 24 -6.00 -1.85 21.47
CA ARG A 24 -6.65 -0.53 21.31
C ARG A 24 -7.60 -0.54 20.13
N VAL A 25 -7.17 -1.06 18.99
CA VAL A 25 -7.97 -1.12 17.76
C VAL A 25 -9.12 -2.09 17.92
N ALA A 26 -8.93 -3.22 18.63
CA ALA A 26 -9.96 -4.21 18.88
C ALA A 26 -11.16 -3.68 19.71
N LYS A 27 -10.98 -2.57 20.44
CA LYS A 27 -12.09 -1.88 21.12
C LYS A 27 -13.01 -1.12 20.18
N ALA A 28 -12.51 -0.71 19.02
CA ALA A 28 -13.23 0.09 18.04
C ALA A 28 -13.70 -0.71 16.83
N MET A 29 -13.01 -1.79 16.50
CA MET A 29 -13.32 -2.61 15.32
C MET A 29 -12.92 -4.07 15.51
N LYS A 30 -13.49 -4.97 14.69
CA LYS A 30 -13.13 -6.39 14.67
C LYS A 30 -11.74 -6.56 14.07
N VAL A 31 -10.81 -7.09 14.84
CA VAL A 31 -9.42 -7.36 14.43
C VAL A 31 -9.22 -8.87 14.25
N LYS A 32 -8.57 -9.25 13.17
CA LYS A 32 -8.04 -10.59 12.91
C LYS A 32 -6.57 -10.45 12.50
N TYR A 33 -5.80 -11.50 12.75
CA TYR A 33 -4.36 -11.53 12.42
C TYR A 33 -4.10 -12.61 11.39
N ALA A 34 -3.37 -12.25 10.34
CA ALA A 34 -2.80 -13.17 9.38
C ALA A 34 -1.27 -13.01 9.40
N PHE A 35 -0.56 -14.09 9.15
CA PHE A 35 0.90 -14.11 9.22
C PHE A 35 1.46 -14.54 7.89
N GLN A 36 2.30 -13.71 7.30
CA GLN A 36 3.05 -14.05 6.11
C GLN A 36 4.20 -14.99 6.48
N GLN A 37 4.17 -16.21 6.00
CA GLN A 37 5.23 -17.20 6.20
C GLN A 37 6.06 -17.35 4.92
N LEU A 38 7.37 -17.54 5.06
CA LEU A 38 8.27 -17.68 3.90
C LEU A 38 7.98 -18.95 3.10
N GLU A 39 7.53 -19.98 3.78
CA GLU A 39 7.28 -21.33 3.27
C GLU A 39 5.93 -21.45 2.55
N GLU A 40 5.03 -20.51 2.74
CA GLU A 40 3.71 -20.48 2.06
C GLU A 40 3.86 -20.00 0.62
N LEU A 41 4.34 -20.89 -0.23
CA LEU A 41 4.58 -20.65 -1.65
C LEU A 41 3.70 -21.54 -2.53
N PRO A 42 3.39 -21.11 -3.76
CA PRO A 42 2.71 -21.95 -4.73
C PRO A 42 3.51 -23.23 -5.02
N ALA A 43 2.79 -24.28 -5.46
CA ALA A 43 3.42 -25.54 -5.81
C ALA A 43 4.53 -25.37 -6.85
N GLY A 44 5.68 -25.99 -6.61
CA GLY A 44 6.85 -25.90 -7.49
C GLY A 44 7.85 -24.80 -7.14
N PHE A 45 7.54 -23.95 -6.16
CA PHE A 45 8.47 -22.95 -5.66
C PHE A 45 9.03 -23.35 -4.29
N ALA A 46 10.25 -22.93 -4.02
CA ALA A 46 10.92 -23.16 -2.75
C ALA A 46 11.56 -21.85 -2.25
N VAL A 47 11.71 -21.74 -0.95
CA VAL A 47 12.41 -20.60 -0.35
C VAL A 47 13.89 -20.69 -0.75
N PRO A 48 14.48 -19.65 -1.37
CA PRO A 48 15.90 -19.61 -1.66
C PRO A 48 16.75 -19.74 -0.39
N GLU A 49 17.86 -20.47 -0.50
CA GLU A 49 18.78 -20.64 0.62
C GLU A 49 19.24 -19.27 1.18
N GLY A 50 19.20 -19.14 2.48
CA GLY A 50 19.59 -17.91 3.20
C GLY A 50 18.58 -16.76 3.13
N ARG A 51 17.39 -16.94 2.51
CA ARG A 51 16.37 -15.91 2.51
C ARG A 51 15.75 -15.76 3.89
N VAL A 52 15.84 -14.56 4.45
CA VAL A 52 15.22 -14.19 5.75
C VAL A 52 14.20 -13.04 5.61
N LYS A 53 14.22 -12.32 4.47
CA LYS A 53 13.28 -11.25 4.20
C LYS A 53 11.93 -11.82 3.76
N PRO A 54 10.81 -11.27 4.25
CA PRO A 54 9.48 -11.65 3.77
C PRO A 54 9.34 -11.39 2.26
N TRP A 55 8.33 -11.99 1.67
CA TRP A 55 7.92 -11.72 0.30
C TRP A 55 7.27 -10.34 0.19
N GLY A 56 6.95 -9.92 -1.03
CA GLY A 56 6.32 -8.63 -1.29
C GLY A 56 4.89 -8.50 -0.73
N THR A 57 4.31 -7.30 -0.89
CA THR A 57 2.98 -6.95 -0.37
C THR A 57 1.85 -7.82 -0.91
N CYS A 58 1.92 -8.25 -2.17
CA CYS A 58 0.92 -9.16 -2.73
C CYS A 58 0.84 -10.47 -1.94
N HIS A 59 1.97 -11.08 -1.61
CA HIS A 59 2.01 -12.28 -0.77
C HIS A 59 1.49 -12.03 0.65
N ALA A 60 1.72 -10.84 1.21
CA ALA A 60 1.14 -10.47 2.50
C ALA A 60 -0.38 -10.37 2.45
N VAL A 61 -0.95 -9.87 1.34
CA VAL A 61 -2.40 -9.85 1.13
C VAL A 61 -2.95 -11.28 0.99
N LEU A 62 -2.27 -12.15 0.22
CA LEU A 62 -2.65 -13.55 0.08
C LEU A 62 -2.62 -14.32 1.40
N ALA A 63 -1.70 -14.01 2.31
CA ALA A 63 -1.70 -14.59 3.66
C ALA A 63 -2.97 -14.27 4.47
N ALA A 64 -3.71 -13.22 4.09
CA ALA A 64 -4.96 -12.84 4.72
C ALA A 64 -6.21 -13.29 3.94
N LYS A 65 -6.08 -13.98 2.81
CA LYS A 65 -7.18 -14.29 1.87
C LYS A 65 -8.40 -14.94 2.53
N ASP A 66 -8.20 -15.91 3.40
CA ASP A 66 -9.28 -16.62 4.09
C ASP A 66 -10.03 -15.76 5.12
N LEU A 67 -9.54 -14.58 5.39
CA LEU A 67 -10.15 -13.61 6.28
C LEU A 67 -10.94 -12.52 5.52
N ILE A 68 -10.81 -12.47 4.20
CA ILE A 68 -11.40 -11.47 3.32
C ILE A 68 -12.63 -12.07 2.65
N ASP A 69 -13.79 -11.48 2.89
CA ASP A 69 -15.08 -11.97 2.40
C ASP A 69 -15.83 -11.00 1.47
N GLY A 70 -15.20 -9.89 1.09
CA GLY A 70 -15.77 -8.88 0.19
C GLY A 70 -14.72 -7.89 -0.30
N PRO A 71 -15.12 -6.74 -0.85
CA PRO A 71 -14.18 -5.66 -1.22
C PRO A 71 -13.34 -5.24 -0.03
N PHE A 72 -12.08 -4.89 -0.28
CA PHE A 72 -11.13 -4.57 0.78
C PHE A 72 -10.14 -3.49 0.37
N ALA A 73 -9.60 -2.80 1.37
CA ALA A 73 -8.50 -1.88 1.18
C ALA A 73 -7.20 -2.41 1.80
N VAL A 74 -6.09 -2.10 1.16
CA VAL A 74 -4.73 -2.39 1.62
C VAL A 74 -4.03 -1.08 1.97
N ILE A 75 -3.42 -1.03 3.14
CA ILE A 75 -2.69 0.13 3.64
C ILE A 75 -1.35 -0.31 4.26
N ASN A 76 -0.40 0.60 4.32
CA ASN A 76 0.78 0.45 5.15
C ASN A 76 0.43 0.78 6.61
N ALA A 77 1.04 0.07 7.55
CA ALA A 77 0.76 0.25 8.98
C ALA A 77 1.40 1.50 9.59
N ASP A 78 2.42 2.01 8.95
CA ASP A 78 3.30 3.10 9.39
C ASP A 78 3.04 4.44 8.67
N ASP A 79 2.07 4.46 7.74
CA ASP A 79 1.65 5.68 7.05
C ASP A 79 0.41 6.32 7.69
N TYR A 80 0.33 7.64 7.63
CA TYR A 80 -0.85 8.41 8.02
C TYR A 80 -1.62 8.86 6.79
N TYR A 81 -2.81 8.34 6.59
CA TYR A 81 -3.65 8.58 5.42
C TYR A 81 -4.70 9.70 5.60
N GLY A 82 -5.01 10.03 6.85
CA GLY A 82 -6.10 10.95 7.18
C GLY A 82 -7.50 10.29 7.11
N PRO A 83 -8.47 10.81 7.86
CA PRO A 83 -9.82 10.21 7.95
C PRO A 83 -10.59 10.28 6.63
N GLU A 84 -10.37 11.32 5.84
CA GLU A 84 -11.06 11.53 4.57
C GLU A 84 -10.72 10.45 3.53
N ALA A 85 -9.47 10.00 3.49
CA ALA A 85 -9.03 8.95 2.59
C ALA A 85 -9.78 7.63 2.84
N PHE A 86 -10.01 7.29 4.11
CA PHE A 86 -10.80 6.09 4.46
C PHE A 86 -12.26 6.23 4.08
N ARG A 87 -12.83 7.44 4.19
CA ARG A 87 -14.21 7.71 3.78
C ARG A 87 -14.36 7.54 2.27
N VAL A 88 -13.49 8.19 1.49
CA VAL A 88 -13.50 8.10 0.02
C VAL A 88 -13.31 6.66 -0.45
N MET A 89 -12.37 5.93 0.14
CA MET A 89 -12.14 4.51 -0.16
C MET A 89 -13.37 3.65 0.16
N TYR A 90 -13.99 3.86 1.32
CA TYR A 90 -15.19 3.14 1.72
C TYR A 90 -16.36 3.42 0.78
N ASP A 91 -16.62 4.71 0.46
CA ASP A 91 -17.70 5.12 -0.42
C ASP A 91 -17.54 4.48 -1.82
N TYR A 92 -16.31 4.46 -2.35
CA TYR A 92 -16.01 3.82 -3.62
C TYR A 92 -16.27 2.31 -3.58
N LEU A 93 -15.63 1.60 -2.67
CA LEU A 93 -15.74 0.13 -2.55
C LEU A 93 -17.15 -0.36 -2.18
N SER A 94 -18.00 0.53 -1.62
CA SER A 94 -19.39 0.20 -1.29
C SER A 94 -20.35 0.33 -2.48
N THR A 95 -19.93 1.01 -3.55
CA THR A 95 -20.79 1.35 -4.70
C THR A 95 -20.29 0.81 -6.02
N HIS A 96 -19.06 0.28 -6.05
CA HIS A 96 -18.42 -0.26 -7.24
C HIS A 96 -18.14 -1.75 -7.07
N GLU A 97 -18.41 -2.51 -8.12
CA GLU A 97 -18.19 -3.94 -8.16
C GLU A 97 -17.52 -4.32 -9.48
N ASP A 98 -16.76 -5.41 -9.46
CA ASP A 98 -16.17 -5.97 -10.68
C ASP A 98 -17.26 -6.37 -11.67
N GLY A 99 -17.09 -5.97 -12.92
CA GLY A 99 -17.98 -6.26 -14.03
C GLY A 99 -17.27 -6.95 -15.18
N SER A 100 -17.28 -6.32 -16.36
CA SER A 100 -16.52 -6.79 -17.53
C SER A 100 -15.01 -6.53 -17.42
N TYR A 101 -14.60 -5.78 -16.40
CA TYR A 101 -13.23 -5.47 -16.02
C TYR A 101 -13.14 -5.42 -14.49
N TYR A 102 -11.94 -5.51 -13.95
CA TYR A 102 -11.69 -5.34 -12.53
C TYR A 102 -11.75 -3.86 -12.17
N ASP A 103 -12.62 -3.51 -11.24
CA ASP A 103 -12.83 -2.13 -10.80
C ASP A 103 -12.03 -1.86 -9.51
N TYR A 104 -10.72 -1.70 -9.66
CA TYR A 104 -9.81 -1.41 -8.58
C TYR A 104 -9.57 0.09 -8.46
N CYS A 105 -9.26 0.55 -7.27
CA CYS A 105 -9.04 1.97 -7.01
C CYS A 105 -7.83 2.23 -6.11
N MET A 106 -7.39 3.46 -6.12
CA MET A 106 -6.33 3.97 -5.24
C MET A 106 -6.68 5.39 -4.80
N VAL A 107 -6.45 5.71 -3.54
CA VAL A 107 -6.49 7.11 -3.10
C VAL A 107 -5.14 7.73 -3.39
N SER A 108 -5.13 8.72 -4.29
CA SER A 108 -3.95 9.54 -4.57
C SER A 108 -3.92 10.77 -3.68
N TYR A 109 -2.72 11.28 -3.46
CA TYR A 109 -2.44 12.48 -2.69
C TYR A 109 -1.72 13.51 -3.56
N LEU A 110 -1.88 14.78 -3.23
CA LEU A 110 -1.05 15.81 -3.85
C LEU A 110 0.36 15.73 -3.25
N LEU A 111 1.38 15.68 -4.09
CA LEU A 111 2.77 15.51 -3.68
C LEU A 111 3.17 16.48 -2.56
N ARG A 112 2.81 17.78 -2.68
CA ARG A 112 3.13 18.80 -1.68
C ARG A 112 2.64 18.50 -0.26
N ASN A 113 1.62 17.62 -0.12
CA ASN A 113 1.07 17.22 1.17
C ASN A 113 1.75 15.96 1.74
N THR A 114 2.69 15.37 1.01
CA THR A 114 3.33 14.10 1.36
C THR A 114 4.85 14.17 1.47
N VAL A 115 5.43 15.33 1.20
CA VAL A 115 6.87 15.59 1.34
C VAL A 115 7.22 16.03 2.74
N SER A 116 8.50 15.94 3.09
CA SER A 116 9.04 16.37 4.37
C SER A 116 10.13 17.43 4.16
N GLU A 117 10.18 18.41 5.04
CA GLU A 117 11.30 19.36 5.12
C GLU A 117 12.58 18.72 5.71
N ASN A 118 12.46 17.54 6.33
CA ASN A 118 13.52 16.89 7.07
C ASN A 118 14.08 15.65 6.35
N GLY A 119 14.23 15.70 5.03
CA GLY A 119 14.84 14.62 4.27
C GLY A 119 14.05 14.20 3.04
N SER A 120 14.55 13.18 2.35
CA SER A 120 13.92 12.64 1.15
C SER A 120 12.77 11.70 1.49
N VAL A 121 11.81 11.62 0.57
CA VAL A 121 10.72 10.65 0.59
C VAL A 121 10.71 9.82 -0.70
N ALA A 122 10.13 8.61 -0.64
CA ALA A 122 9.82 7.82 -1.82
C ALA A 122 8.30 7.85 -2.08
N ARG A 123 7.89 8.04 -3.34
CA ARG A 123 6.47 8.06 -3.74
C ARG A 123 6.27 7.44 -5.11
N GLY A 124 5.15 6.77 -5.28
CA GLY A 124 4.67 6.34 -6.58
C GLY A 124 4.03 7.53 -7.31
N VAL A 125 4.73 8.12 -8.27
CA VAL A 125 4.20 9.21 -9.09
C VAL A 125 3.18 8.67 -10.08
N CYS A 126 1.97 9.20 -10.04
CA CYS A 126 0.83 8.73 -10.82
C CYS A 126 0.65 9.56 -12.09
N VAL A 127 0.30 8.89 -13.19
CA VAL A 127 -0.23 9.50 -14.40
C VAL A 127 -1.69 9.12 -14.51
N THR A 128 -2.57 10.11 -14.57
CA THR A 128 -4.02 9.91 -14.60
C THR A 128 -4.68 10.71 -15.72
N ASP A 129 -5.81 10.21 -16.21
CA ASP A 129 -6.72 10.98 -17.04
C ASP A 129 -7.52 12.02 -16.22
N PRO A 130 -8.16 12.99 -16.89
CA PRO A 130 -9.01 13.98 -16.22
C PRO A 130 -10.20 13.38 -15.44
N ASP A 131 -10.66 12.18 -15.81
CA ASP A 131 -11.73 11.44 -15.12
C ASP A 131 -11.22 10.65 -13.89
N GLY A 132 -9.91 10.66 -13.66
CA GLY A 132 -9.26 9.94 -12.55
C GLY A 132 -8.77 8.53 -12.90
N THR A 133 -8.94 8.07 -14.14
CA THR A 133 -8.40 6.77 -14.56
C THR A 133 -6.88 6.75 -14.46
N LEU A 134 -6.34 5.77 -13.73
CA LEU A 134 -4.91 5.61 -13.53
C LEU A 134 -4.26 4.88 -14.71
N HIS A 135 -3.28 5.51 -15.37
CA HIS A 135 -2.49 4.91 -16.45
C HIS A 135 -1.21 4.23 -15.95
N SER A 136 -0.51 4.90 -15.05
CA SER A 136 0.76 4.36 -14.54
C SER A 136 1.11 4.91 -13.18
N VAL A 137 1.92 4.14 -12.45
CA VAL A 137 2.58 4.55 -11.22
C VAL A 137 4.06 4.29 -11.39
N THR A 138 4.88 5.33 -11.22
CA THR A 138 6.33 5.21 -11.30
C THR A 138 6.93 5.54 -9.94
N GLU A 139 7.59 4.58 -9.33
CA GLU A 139 8.26 4.79 -8.04
C GLU A 139 9.45 5.74 -8.21
N ARG A 140 9.43 6.85 -7.46
CA ARG A 140 10.56 7.77 -7.31
C ARG A 140 11.10 7.61 -5.90
N THR A 141 12.26 7.00 -5.80
CA THR A 141 12.85 6.58 -4.52
C THR A 141 13.49 7.72 -3.74
N ARG A 142 13.75 8.84 -4.40
CA ARG A 142 14.34 10.01 -3.75
C ARG A 142 13.73 11.31 -4.28
N ILE A 143 12.83 11.87 -3.48
CA ILE A 143 12.16 13.15 -3.71
C ILE A 143 12.54 14.06 -2.56
N GLU A 144 12.96 15.26 -2.85
CA GLU A 144 13.37 16.28 -1.86
C GLU A 144 12.68 17.62 -2.11
N THR A 145 12.50 18.39 -1.04
CA THR A 145 11.93 19.74 -1.08
C THR A 145 13.06 20.76 -0.94
N TYR A 146 13.07 21.74 -1.83
CA TYR A 146 13.97 22.87 -1.83
C TYR A 146 13.16 24.20 -1.85
N GLU A 147 13.82 25.34 -1.69
CA GLU A 147 13.16 26.66 -1.73
C GLU A 147 12.43 26.92 -3.05
N ASN A 148 12.92 26.35 -4.15
CA ASN A 148 12.35 26.50 -5.49
C ASN A 148 11.35 25.41 -5.88
N GLY A 149 11.01 24.48 -4.99
CA GLY A 149 10.01 23.45 -5.26
C GLY A 149 10.41 22.04 -4.84
N VAL A 150 9.72 21.07 -5.39
CA VAL A 150 9.97 19.65 -5.15
C VAL A 150 10.66 19.03 -6.36
N HIS A 151 11.68 18.25 -6.13
CA HIS A 151 12.49 17.64 -7.18
C HIS A 151 12.76 16.16 -6.86
N PHE A 152 13.00 15.35 -7.89
CA PHE A 152 13.46 13.98 -7.72
C PHE A 152 14.75 13.71 -8.47
N THR A 153 15.47 12.68 -8.04
CA THR A 153 16.68 12.19 -8.69
C THR A 153 16.60 10.68 -8.90
N GLU A 154 17.20 10.18 -9.97
CA GLU A 154 17.34 8.75 -10.28
C GLU A 154 18.80 8.28 -10.30
N ASP A 155 19.75 9.21 -10.21
CA ASP A 155 21.19 9.00 -10.33
C ASP A 155 21.96 9.32 -9.05
N GLY A 156 21.27 9.24 -7.90
CA GLY A 156 21.89 9.48 -6.59
C GLY A 156 22.10 10.95 -6.23
N GLY A 157 21.56 11.89 -7.04
CA GLY A 157 21.63 13.32 -6.81
C GLY A 157 22.59 14.05 -7.74
N GLU A 158 23.07 13.40 -8.80
CA GLU A 158 23.88 14.05 -9.83
C GLU A 158 23.02 15.00 -10.70
N SER A 159 21.77 14.60 -10.98
CA SER A 159 20.78 15.44 -11.64
C SER A 159 19.45 15.46 -10.90
N TRP A 160 18.72 16.56 -11.02
CA TRP A 160 17.44 16.76 -10.37
C TRP A 160 16.40 17.21 -11.40
N THR A 161 15.21 16.61 -11.34
CA THR A 161 14.08 16.93 -12.20
C THR A 161 12.97 17.52 -11.36
N ASP A 162 12.38 18.62 -11.83
CA ASP A 162 11.23 19.24 -11.19
C ASP A 162 10.03 18.33 -11.16
N LEU A 163 9.34 18.33 -10.02
CA LEU A 163 8.10 17.58 -9.82
C LEU A 163 7.06 18.53 -9.22
N PRO A 164 6.04 18.94 -10.00
CA PRO A 164 5.03 19.87 -9.51
C PRO A 164 4.36 19.40 -8.22
N GLY A 165 4.16 20.30 -7.28
CA GLY A 165 3.59 19.95 -5.97
C GLY A 165 2.14 19.47 -6.00
N ASP A 166 1.41 19.67 -7.10
CA ASP A 166 0.07 19.15 -7.36
C ASP A 166 0.06 17.79 -8.09
N THR A 167 1.22 17.24 -8.39
CA THR A 167 1.36 15.90 -8.97
C THR A 167 0.68 14.86 -8.08
N PRO A 168 -0.21 14.01 -8.65
CA PRO A 168 -0.82 12.92 -7.90
C PRO A 168 0.24 11.85 -7.57
N VAL A 169 0.23 11.41 -6.31
CA VAL A 169 1.15 10.36 -5.85
C VAL A 169 0.42 9.29 -5.04
N SER A 170 0.90 8.07 -5.12
CA SER A 170 0.49 6.95 -4.29
C SER A 170 1.23 6.96 -2.96
N MET A 171 0.48 6.68 -1.90
CA MET A 171 1.00 6.31 -0.58
C MET A 171 0.58 4.87 -0.21
N ASN A 172 0.30 4.02 -1.21
CA ASN A 172 -0.11 2.63 -1.02
C ASN A 172 -1.46 2.44 -0.28
N LEU A 173 -2.44 3.31 -0.53
CA LEU A 173 -3.82 3.09 -0.14
C LEU A 173 -4.60 2.59 -1.36
N TRP A 174 -4.71 1.27 -1.49
CA TRP A 174 -5.34 0.59 -2.60
C TRP A 174 -6.65 -0.07 -2.19
N GLY A 175 -7.63 -0.06 -3.10
CA GLY A 175 -8.91 -0.73 -2.94
C GLY A 175 -9.14 -1.76 -4.04
N PHE A 176 -9.62 -2.93 -3.66
CA PHE A 176 -9.79 -4.09 -4.54
C PHE A 176 -11.15 -4.75 -4.32
N GLY A 177 -11.72 -5.27 -5.41
CA GLY A 177 -12.72 -6.31 -5.34
C GLY A 177 -12.13 -7.64 -4.86
N LYS A 178 -12.97 -8.58 -4.46
CA LYS A 178 -12.52 -9.91 -4.04
C LYS A 178 -11.80 -10.68 -5.16
N SER A 179 -12.12 -10.40 -6.42
CA SER A 179 -11.47 -10.94 -7.62
C SER A 179 -9.95 -10.80 -7.61
N PHE A 180 -9.42 -9.76 -6.95
CA PHE A 180 -7.96 -9.57 -6.81
C PHE A 180 -7.27 -10.79 -6.18
N LEU A 181 -7.91 -11.45 -5.24
CA LEU A 181 -7.32 -12.62 -4.57
C LEU A 181 -7.16 -13.79 -5.55
N ASP A 182 -8.18 -14.03 -6.40
CA ASP A 182 -8.16 -15.09 -7.40
C ASP A 182 -7.07 -14.85 -8.45
N GLU A 183 -6.92 -13.59 -8.89
CA GLU A 183 -5.88 -13.19 -9.84
C GLU A 183 -4.47 -13.25 -9.23
N ALA A 184 -4.33 -12.85 -7.97
CA ALA A 184 -3.05 -12.87 -7.27
C ALA A 184 -2.54 -14.30 -6.98
N GLU A 185 -3.43 -15.28 -6.85
CA GLU A 185 -3.06 -16.70 -6.68
C GLU A 185 -2.56 -17.35 -7.98
N GLN A 186 -2.96 -16.82 -9.15
CA GLN A 186 -2.62 -17.39 -10.44
C GLN A 186 -1.28 -16.89 -10.99
N ARG A 187 -0.67 -15.86 -10.40
CA ARG A 187 0.55 -15.19 -10.87
C ARG A 187 1.73 -15.40 -9.93
#